data_531f6ecc042165abf388cceedf5e49a0
#
_entry.id   531f6ecc042165abf388cceedf5e49a0
#
_cell.length_a   1.000
_cell.length_b   1.000
_cell.length_c   1.000
_cell.angle_alpha   90.00
_cell.angle_beta   90.00
_cell.angle_gamma   90.00
#
_symmetry.space_group_name_H-M   'P 1'
#
loop_
_entity.id
_entity.type
_entity.pdbx_description
1 polymer ?
#
loop_
_entity_poly.entity_id
_entity_poly.type
_entity_poly.pdbx_seq_one_letter_code
_entity_poly.pdbx_strand_id
1 'polypeptide(L)'
;MYTSVHRRCKAFTYPFRRQNKGLTMAVDIEQLLRFSVKNGASDLHLSSGVPPIIRIDGDVKRINMPALTHKEVHSMVYDIMNDKQRKDYEEFFETDFSFEIPELARFRVNAFNQHRGAGAVFRTIPSTIMTLDDLNAPKIFKDISMYPRGIVLVTGPTGSGKSTTLAAMIDHVNNNRPDHILTIEDPIEFVHESKKSLINQREVHRDTHGFAEALRSALREDPDVILVGEMRDLETIRLALTAAETGHLVFGTLHTSSAAKTIDRVVDVFPAGEKEMVRSMLSESLRAVISQTLMKKVGGGRLAAHEIMIGSAAIRNLIREGKIAQMYSAIQTGQSIGMQTLDQCLQELLRKGMVSREEARYRAQNKDTF
;
A
#
# COMPACT_ATOMS: atom_id res chain seq x y z
N MET A 1 17.57 24.92 -37.27
CA MET A 1 18.70 24.25 -36.59
C MET A 1 18.15 23.55 -35.37
N TYR A 2 17.92 22.25 -35.46
CA TYR A 2 17.47 21.40 -34.35
C TYR A 2 18.71 20.75 -33.74
N THR A 3 19.08 21.16 -32.54
CA THR A 3 20.12 20.49 -31.73
C THR A 3 19.50 19.39 -30.90
N SER A 4 19.70 18.13 -31.31
CA SER A 4 19.29 16.97 -30.55
C SER A 4 20.22 16.79 -29.34
N VAL A 5 19.70 16.93 -28.13
CA VAL A 5 20.40 16.57 -26.91
C VAL A 5 20.26 15.06 -26.71
N HIS A 6 21.26 14.32 -27.14
CA HIS A 6 21.42 12.92 -26.78
C HIS A 6 21.86 12.81 -25.31
N ARG A 7 20.91 12.59 -24.40
CA ARG A 7 21.24 12.10 -23.05
C ARG A 7 21.78 10.66 -23.19
N ARG A 8 23.09 10.51 -22.99
CA ARG A 8 23.74 9.19 -22.87
C ARG A 8 23.13 8.43 -21.67
N CYS A 9 22.36 7.39 -21.95
CA CYS A 9 21.97 6.39 -20.96
C CYS A 9 23.25 5.75 -20.41
N LYS A 10 23.57 5.97 -19.13
CA LYS A 10 24.60 5.19 -18.43
C LYS A 10 24.11 3.74 -18.37
N ALA A 11 24.79 2.83 -19.05
CA ALA A 11 24.55 1.41 -18.92
C ALA A 11 24.92 0.97 -17.51
N PHE A 12 23.99 0.34 -16.79
CA PHE A 12 24.27 -0.28 -15.51
C PHE A 12 25.07 -1.56 -15.76
N THR A 13 26.35 -1.53 -15.42
CA THR A 13 27.23 -2.70 -15.53
C THR A 13 27.21 -3.50 -14.24
N TYR A 14 26.76 -4.75 -14.34
CA TYR A 14 26.92 -5.74 -13.29
C TYR A 14 28.42 -6.14 -13.21
N PRO A 15 29.05 -6.19 -12.05
CA PRO A 15 30.46 -6.57 -11.91
C PRO A 15 30.62 -8.08 -12.17
N PHE A 16 30.77 -8.47 -13.43
CA PHE A 16 31.08 -9.85 -13.81
C PHE A 16 32.56 -10.12 -13.47
N ARG A 17 32.84 -10.88 -12.42
CA ARG A 17 34.15 -11.48 -12.23
C ARG A 17 34.31 -12.60 -13.25
N ARG A 18 35.04 -12.33 -14.35
CA ARG A 18 35.57 -13.39 -15.23
C ARG A 18 36.52 -14.27 -14.41
N GLN A 19 36.06 -15.43 -13.99
CA GLN A 19 36.95 -16.52 -13.60
C GLN A 19 36.79 -17.65 -14.60
N ASN A 20 37.91 -17.96 -15.25
CA ASN A 20 38.28 -19.15 -16.02
C ASN A 20 37.23 -19.98 -16.78
N LYS A 21 37.61 -20.25 -18.03
CA LYS A 21 37.04 -21.18 -19.02
C LYS A 21 36.44 -22.45 -18.39
N GLY A 22 35.13 -22.64 -18.52
CA GLY A 22 34.53 -23.96 -18.46
C GLY A 22 33.29 -24.17 -17.60
N LEU A 23 32.88 -23.25 -16.71
CA LEU A 23 31.57 -23.30 -16.03
C LEU A 23 30.81 -22.01 -16.31
N THR A 24 29.68 -22.11 -16.99
CA THR A 24 28.62 -21.08 -16.95
C THR A 24 28.17 -21.01 -15.50
N MET A 25 28.64 -20.00 -14.75
CA MET A 25 28.10 -19.75 -13.42
C MET A 25 26.61 -19.44 -13.58
N ALA A 26 25.77 -20.33 -13.06
CA ALA A 26 24.33 -20.07 -12.95
C ALA A 26 24.16 -18.73 -12.22
N VAL A 27 23.38 -17.84 -12.83
CA VAL A 27 23.06 -16.55 -12.19
C VAL A 27 22.17 -16.84 -11.00
N ASP A 28 22.63 -16.43 -9.82
CA ASP A 28 21.90 -16.62 -8.58
C ASP A 28 20.85 -15.50 -8.41
N ILE A 29 19.63 -15.87 -8.07
CA ILE A 29 18.53 -14.93 -7.82
C ILE A 29 18.87 -13.95 -6.68
N GLU A 30 19.53 -14.39 -5.62
CA GLU A 30 19.93 -13.53 -4.52
C GLU A 30 20.86 -12.41 -4.99
N GLN A 31 21.81 -12.71 -5.86
CA GLN A 31 22.74 -11.70 -6.40
C GLN A 31 22.00 -10.63 -7.23
N LEU A 32 21.01 -11.04 -8.04
CA LEU A 32 20.18 -10.13 -8.81
C LEU A 32 19.32 -9.24 -7.92
N LEU A 33 18.76 -9.79 -6.84
CA LEU A 33 17.97 -9.04 -5.87
C LEU A 33 18.85 -8.06 -5.08
N ARG A 34 20.04 -8.47 -4.63
CA ARG A 34 21.02 -7.58 -3.99
C ARG A 34 21.44 -6.43 -4.92
N PHE A 35 21.64 -6.73 -6.20
CA PHE A 35 21.93 -5.71 -7.18
C PHE A 35 20.75 -4.73 -7.37
N SER A 36 19.52 -5.23 -7.44
CA SER A 36 18.30 -4.41 -7.57
C SER A 36 18.15 -3.45 -6.38
N VAL A 37 18.24 -3.96 -5.16
CA VAL A 37 18.13 -3.16 -3.93
C VAL A 37 19.25 -2.11 -3.87
N LYS A 38 20.49 -2.49 -4.16
CA LYS A 38 21.64 -1.56 -4.18
C LYS A 38 21.47 -0.41 -5.15
N ASN A 39 20.73 -0.61 -6.25
CA ASN A 39 20.47 0.43 -7.25
C ASN A 39 19.14 1.16 -7.03
N GLY A 40 18.46 0.94 -5.89
CA GLY A 40 17.20 1.60 -5.57
C GLY A 40 16.04 1.19 -6.50
N ALA A 41 16.10 -0.04 -7.04
CA ALA A 41 15.03 -0.53 -7.90
C ALA A 41 13.79 -0.91 -7.09
N SER A 42 12.62 -0.50 -7.57
CA SER A 42 11.33 -0.91 -7.01
C SER A 42 10.96 -2.33 -7.39
N ASP A 43 11.32 -2.74 -8.62
CA ASP A 43 10.99 -4.07 -9.13
C ASP A 43 12.17 -4.66 -9.94
N LEU A 44 12.37 -5.98 -9.84
CA LEU A 44 13.18 -6.80 -10.73
C LEU A 44 12.24 -7.66 -11.57
N HIS A 45 12.42 -7.64 -12.87
CA HIS A 45 11.69 -8.47 -13.82
C HIS A 45 12.63 -9.51 -14.43
N LEU A 46 12.29 -10.78 -14.30
CA LEU A 46 12.89 -11.89 -15.00
C LEU A 46 11.92 -12.38 -16.07
N SER A 47 12.38 -12.57 -17.28
CA SER A 47 11.58 -13.10 -18.37
C SER A 47 12.47 -13.88 -19.32
N SER A 48 12.03 -15.08 -19.69
CA SER A 48 12.73 -15.94 -20.65
C SER A 48 12.95 -15.22 -21.98
N GLY A 49 14.16 -15.33 -22.52
CA GLY A 49 14.55 -14.75 -23.81
C GLY A 49 15.00 -13.28 -23.77
N VAL A 50 15.08 -12.66 -22.59
CA VAL A 50 15.58 -11.28 -22.43
C VAL A 50 16.51 -11.17 -21.22
N PRO A 51 17.44 -10.19 -21.20
CA PRO A 51 18.21 -9.87 -20.01
C PRO A 51 17.32 -9.47 -18.84
N PRO A 52 17.73 -9.66 -17.57
CA PRO A 52 17.01 -9.14 -16.42
C PRO A 52 16.78 -7.62 -16.54
N ILE A 53 15.64 -7.16 -16.04
CA ILE A 53 15.21 -5.77 -16.13
C ILE A 53 14.91 -5.28 -14.71
N ILE A 54 15.36 -4.08 -14.37
CA ILE A 54 15.00 -3.40 -13.12
C ILE A 54 14.17 -2.16 -13.40
N ARG A 55 13.27 -1.81 -12.47
CA ARG A 55 12.51 -0.57 -12.50
C ARG A 55 13.07 0.40 -11.48
N ILE A 56 13.50 1.58 -11.92
CA ILE A 56 14.02 2.66 -11.07
C ILE A 56 13.26 3.94 -11.41
N ASP A 57 12.67 4.60 -10.43
CA ASP A 57 11.88 5.83 -10.58
C ASP A 57 10.75 5.74 -11.63
N GLY A 58 10.21 4.53 -11.82
CA GLY A 58 9.17 4.25 -12.81
C GLY A 58 9.69 3.79 -14.17
N ASP A 59 10.96 4.02 -14.48
CA ASP A 59 11.59 3.65 -15.74
C ASP A 59 12.16 2.23 -15.71
N VAL A 60 11.95 1.47 -16.79
CA VAL A 60 12.50 0.12 -16.96
C VAL A 60 13.89 0.19 -17.59
N LYS A 61 14.89 -0.47 -16.96
CA LYS A 61 16.28 -0.50 -17.39
C LYS A 61 16.78 -1.94 -17.47
N ARG A 62 17.39 -2.31 -18.59
CA ARG A 62 17.99 -3.63 -18.74
C ARG A 62 19.32 -3.69 -18.00
N ILE A 63 19.53 -4.80 -17.28
CA ILE A 63 20.85 -5.12 -16.72
C ILE A 63 21.74 -5.58 -17.87
N ASN A 64 22.99 -5.15 -17.87
CA ASN A 64 23.97 -5.58 -18.91
C ASN A 64 24.43 -7.01 -18.62
N MET A 65 23.60 -7.96 -19.00
CA MET A 65 23.78 -9.41 -18.86
C MET A 65 23.24 -10.13 -20.09
N PRO A 66 23.62 -11.39 -20.34
CA PRO A 66 22.98 -12.21 -21.36
C PRO A 66 21.48 -12.38 -21.13
N ALA A 67 20.73 -12.65 -22.19
CA ALA A 67 19.33 -13.06 -22.09
C ALA A 67 19.23 -14.37 -21.32
N LEU A 68 18.26 -14.43 -20.38
CA LEU A 68 18.00 -15.63 -19.58
C LEU A 68 17.20 -16.65 -20.38
N THR A 69 17.57 -17.91 -20.27
CA THR A 69 16.79 -19.02 -20.82
C THR A 69 15.58 -19.34 -19.93
N HIS A 70 14.61 -20.10 -20.48
CA HIS A 70 13.49 -20.62 -19.68
C HIS A 70 13.97 -21.42 -18.47
N LYS A 71 14.97 -22.29 -18.65
CA LYS A 71 15.50 -23.12 -17.55
C LYS A 71 16.11 -22.29 -16.44
N GLU A 72 16.85 -21.21 -16.77
CA GLU A 72 17.45 -20.33 -15.76
C GLU A 72 16.39 -19.56 -14.98
N VAL A 73 15.41 -18.97 -15.66
CA VAL A 73 14.32 -18.26 -14.96
C VAL A 73 13.52 -19.21 -14.10
N HIS A 74 13.14 -20.37 -14.64
CA HIS A 74 12.38 -21.40 -13.90
C HIS A 74 13.15 -21.86 -12.66
N SER A 75 14.44 -22.20 -12.78
CA SER A 75 15.24 -22.64 -11.63
C SER A 75 15.33 -21.56 -10.55
N MET A 76 15.67 -20.32 -10.93
CA MET A 76 15.76 -19.18 -9.99
C MET A 76 14.47 -18.94 -9.22
N VAL A 77 13.32 -19.08 -9.89
CA VAL A 77 12.01 -18.87 -9.27
C VAL A 77 11.61 -20.07 -8.41
N TYR A 78 11.88 -21.27 -8.89
CA TYR A 78 11.55 -22.51 -8.20
C TYR A 78 12.36 -22.70 -6.91
N ASP A 79 13.62 -22.24 -6.90
CA ASP A 79 14.53 -22.37 -5.75
C ASP A 79 14.05 -21.56 -4.52
N ILE A 80 13.27 -20.49 -4.72
CA ILE A 80 12.73 -19.67 -3.65
C ILE A 80 11.30 -20.04 -3.24
N MET A 81 10.67 -21.01 -3.90
CA MET A 81 9.32 -21.48 -3.61
C MET A 81 9.33 -22.63 -2.59
N ASN A 82 8.36 -22.62 -1.68
CA ASN A 82 8.03 -23.78 -0.87
C ASN A 82 7.21 -24.81 -1.67
N ASP A 83 7.01 -26.00 -1.11
CA ASP A 83 6.36 -27.11 -1.82
C ASP A 83 4.92 -26.81 -2.25
N LYS A 84 4.16 -26.03 -1.46
CA LYS A 84 2.80 -25.59 -1.81
C LYS A 84 2.84 -24.64 -3.01
N GLN A 85 3.72 -23.63 -2.97
CA GLN A 85 3.88 -22.64 -4.04
C GLN A 85 4.35 -23.30 -5.35
N ARG A 86 5.23 -24.30 -5.27
CA ARG A 86 5.66 -25.11 -6.42
C ARG A 86 4.49 -25.83 -7.05
N LYS A 87 3.66 -26.48 -6.22
CA LYS A 87 2.47 -27.17 -6.68
C LYS A 87 1.47 -26.23 -7.33
N ASP A 88 1.19 -25.09 -6.70
CA ASP A 88 0.30 -24.08 -7.25
C ASP A 88 0.82 -23.53 -8.59
N TYR A 89 2.14 -23.28 -8.69
CA TYR A 89 2.77 -22.82 -9.93
C TYR A 89 2.71 -23.85 -11.08
N GLU A 90 2.86 -25.15 -10.76
CA GLU A 90 2.74 -26.22 -11.74
C GLU A 90 1.28 -26.44 -12.19
N GLU A 91 0.31 -26.28 -11.29
CA GLU A 91 -1.12 -26.50 -11.56
C GLU A 91 -1.77 -25.30 -12.28
N PHE A 92 -1.50 -24.08 -11.80
CA PHE A 92 -2.16 -22.86 -12.28
C PHE A 92 -1.32 -22.01 -13.21
N PHE A 93 -0.04 -22.36 -13.44
CA PHE A 93 0.94 -21.63 -14.25
C PHE A 93 1.27 -20.23 -13.71
N GLU A 94 0.80 -19.89 -12.52
CA GLU A 94 1.08 -18.63 -11.82
C GLU A 94 0.98 -18.83 -10.29
N THR A 95 1.75 -18.03 -9.55
CA THR A 95 1.65 -17.99 -8.08
C THR A 95 2.16 -16.66 -7.56
N ASP A 96 1.49 -16.13 -6.53
CA ASP A 96 1.91 -14.96 -5.76
C ASP A 96 2.41 -15.42 -4.39
N PHE A 97 3.55 -14.89 -3.96
CA PHE A 97 4.09 -15.15 -2.63
C PHE A 97 5.05 -14.07 -2.19
N SER A 98 5.42 -14.09 -0.92
CA SER A 98 6.47 -13.24 -0.38
C SER A 98 7.58 -14.07 0.25
N PHE A 99 8.81 -13.58 0.20
CA PHE A 99 9.95 -14.14 0.92
C PHE A 99 10.90 -13.03 1.36
N GLU A 100 11.77 -13.36 2.30
CA GLU A 100 12.73 -12.43 2.86
C GLU A 100 14.14 -12.95 2.68
N ILE A 101 15.05 -12.07 2.30
CA ILE A 101 16.48 -12.31 2.39
C ILE A 101 16.97 -11.53 3.61
N PRO A 102 17.44 -12.22 4.68
CA PRO A 102 17.93 -11.56 5.88
C PRO A 102 18.96 -10.47 5.54
N GLU A 103 18.92 -9.35 6.26
CA GLU A 103 19.81 -8.20 6.08
C GLU A 103 19.73 -7.51 4.70
N LEU A 104 18.80 -7.91 3.84
CA LEU A 104 18.63 -7.27 2.53
C LEU A 104 17.28 -6.59 2.40
N ALA A 105 16.24 -7.36 2.21
CA ALA A 105 14.86 -6.87 2.05
C ALA A 105 13.87 -8.05 1.99
N ARG A 106 12.59 -7.75 2.18
CA ARG A 106 11.48 -8.62 1.83
C ARG A 106 11.06 -8.35 0.39
N PHE A 107 10.60 -9.39 -0.30
CA PHE A 107 10.17 -9.32 -1.70
C PHE A 107 8.78 -9.94 -1.85
N ARG A 108 7.89 -9.23 -2.56
CA ARG A 108 6.69 -9.83 -3.13
C ARG A 108 7.01 -10.34 -4.53
N VAL A 109 6.66 -11.57 -4.81
CA VAL A 109 6.93 -12.24 -6.08
C VAL A 109 5.62 -12.63 -6.74
N ASN A 110 5.45 -12.26 -8.00
CA ASN A 110 4.50 -12.87 -8.90
C ASN A 110 5.28 -13.67 -9.93
N ALA A 111 5.13 -15.00 -9.89
CA ALA A 111 5.72 -15.93 -10.86
C ALA A 111 4.64 -16.41 -11.80
N PHE A 112 4.94 -16.49 -13.10
CA PHE A 112 3.98 -16.85 -14.13
C PHE A 112 4.65 -17.49 -15.34
N ASN A 113 3.87 -18.23 -16.13
CA ASN A 113 4.27 -18.71 -17.44
C ASN A 113 3.74 -17.79 -18.53
N GLN A 114 4.56 -17.57 -19.57
CA GLN A 114 4.20 -16.78 -20.73
C GLN A 114 4.77 -17.45 -22.01
N HIS A 115 4.44 -16.93 -23.21
CA HIS A 115 4.79 -17.55 -24.51
C HIS A 115 6.25 -18.02 -24.63
N ARG A 116 7.22 -17.30 -24.09
CA ARG A 116 8.65 -17.68 -24.14
C ARG A 116 9.10 -18.56 -22.99
N GLY A 117 8.22 -18.92 -22.05
CA GLY A 117 8.50 -19.72 -20.86
C GLY A 117 8.30 -18.94 -19.56
N ALA A 118 9.01 -19.32 -18.50
CA ALA A 118 8.86 -18.73 -17.19
C ALA A 118 9.16 -17.23 -17.15
N GLY A 119 8.43 -16.51 -16.32
CA GLY A 119 8.66 -15.12 -15.97
C GLY A 119 8.40 -14.88 -14.48
N ALA A 120 8.99 -13.84 -13.91
CA ALA A 120 8.71 -13.41 -12.54
C ALA A 120 8.96 -11.92 -12.37
N VAL A 121 8.17 -11.32 -11.49
CA VAL A 121 8.36 -9.94 -11.03
C VAL A 121 8.59 -9.97 -9.53
N PHE A 122 9.68 -9.37 -9.10
CA PHE A 122 10.06 -9.23 -7.70
C PHE A 122 9.92 -7.77 -7.31
N ARG A 123 8.96 -7.46 -6.45
CA ARG A 123 8.81 -6.12 -5.88
C ARG A 123 9.57 -6.05 -4.56
N THR A 124 10.50 -5.11 -4.46
CA THR A 124 11.19 -4.84 -3.20
C THR A 124 10.24 -4.19 -2.21
N ILE A 125 10.11 -4.77 -1.03
CA ILE A 125 9.37 -4.23 0.11
C ILE A 125 10.39 -3.48 0.98
N PRO A 126 10.18 -2.17 1.23
CA PRO A 126 11.10 -1.40 2.07
C PRO A 126 11.21 -1.98 3.49
N SER A 127 12.42 -2.14 3.99
CA SER A 127 12.65 -2.60 5.37
C SER A 127 12.48 -1.49 6.41
N THR A 128 12.52 -0.22 5.97
CA THR A 128 12.41 0.93 6.86
C THR A 128 11.03 1.56 6.76
N ILE A 129 10.34 1.66 7.90
CA ILE A 129 9.07 2.37 8.02
C ILE A 129 9.38 3.85 8.20
N MET A 130 8.85 4.68 7.30
CA MET A 130 8.93 6.14 7.41
C MET A 130 7.99 6.63 8.51
N THR A 131 8.43 7.61 9.27
CA THR A 131 7.56 8.27 10.26
C THR A 131 6.53 9.18 9.58
N LEU A 132 5.48 9.56 10.30
CA LEU A 132 4.50 10.55 9.81
C LEU A 132 5.17 11.91 9.49
N ASP A 133 6.23 12.25 10.21
CA ASP A 133 7.01 13.48 9.95
C ASP A 133 7.84 13.36 8.66
N ASP A 134 8.49 12.22 8.42
CA ASP A 134 9.23 11.95 7.16
C ASP A 134 8.32 12.01 5.93
N LEU A 135 7.07 11.55 6.08
CA LEU A 135 6.05 11.63 5.04
C LEU A 135 5.50 13.04 4.84
N ASN A 136 5.85 14.00 5.68
CA ASN A 136 5.20 15.32 5.76
C ASN A 136 3.67 15.20 5.89
N ALA A 137 3.22 14.19 6.63
CA ALA A 137 1.79 13.95 6.84
C ALA A 137 1.17 15.08 7.65
N PRO A 138 -0.11 15.42 7.41
CA PRO A 138 -0.86 16.37 8.24
C PRO A 138 -0.80 16.00 9.72
N LYS A 139 -0.59 16.98 10.61
CA LYS A 139 -0.45 16.74 12.06
C LYS A 139 -1.61 15.93 12.66
N ILE A 140 -2.81 16.12 12.13
CA ILE A 140 -4.02 15.40 12.56
C ILE A 140 -3.88 13.87 12.44
N PHE A 141 -2.97 13.34 11.60
CA PHE A 141 -2.75 11.88 11.49
C PHE A 141 -2.21 11.29 12.79
N LYS A 142 -1.38 12.06 13.53
CA LYS A 142 -0.92 11.64 14.86
C LYS A 142 -2.10 11.51 15.82
N ASP A 143 -3.00 12.51 15.83
CA ASP A 143 -4.18 12.49 16.70
C ASP A 143 -5.14 11.36 16.30
N ILE A 144 -5.38 11.16 15.00
CA ILE A 144 -6.21 10.08 14.47
C ILE A 144 -5.65 8.70 14.88
N SER A 145 -4.33 8.53 14.86
CA SER A 145 -3.68 7.27 15.22
C SER A 145 -3.85 6.94 16.72
N MET A 146 -4.10 7.94 17.54
CA MET A 146 -4.20 7.81 19.00
C MET A 146 -5.64 7.72 19.50
N TYR A 147 -6.65 7.62 18.64
CA TYR A 147 -8.02 7.39 19.08
C TYR A 147 -8.14 6.09 19.89
N PRO A 148 -8.94 6.06 20.94
CA PRO A 148 -9.06 4.85 21.76
C PRO A 148 -9.82 3.73 21.07
N ARG A 149 -10.77 4.06 20.17
CA ARG A 149 -11.61 3.09 19.43
C ARG A 149 -12.30 3.75 18.24
N GLY A 150 -12.84 2.94 17.37
CA GLY A 150 -13.59 3.33 16.18
C GLY A 150 -12.89 2.92 14.90
N ILE A 151 -13.38 3.35 13.76
CA ILE A 151 -12.82 2.98 12.47
C ILE A 151 -12.20 4.18 11.74
N VAL A 152 -11.00 3.98 11.23
CA VAL A 152 -10.24 4.92 10.39
C VAL A 152 -10.02 4.26 9.03
N LEU A 153 -10.45 4.92 7.96
CA LEU A 153 -10.36 4.41 6.61
C LEU A 153 -9.32 5.20 5.80
N VAL A 154 -8.31 4.50 5.26
CA VAL A 154 -7.33 5.10 4.35
C VAL A 154 -7.62 4.60 2.94
N THR A 155 -7.95 5.51 2.04
CA THR A 155 -8.46 5.17 0.72
C THR A 155 -7.68 5.82 -0.41
N GLY A 156 -7.89 5.35 -1.64
CA GLY A 156 -7.21 5.85 -2.82
C GLY A 156 -6.88 4.72 -3.80
N PRO A 157 -6.50 5.05 -5.03
CA PRO A 157 -6.15 4.06 -6.05
C PRO A 157 -4.93 3.23 -5.64
N THR A 158 -4.70 2.13 -6.35
CA THR A 158 -3.48 1.34 -6.20
C THR A 158 -2.25 2.21 -6.44
N GLY A 159 -1.24 2.09 -5.60
CA GLY A 159 -0.02 2.89 -5.68
C GLY A 159 -0.17 4.34 -5.16
N SER A 160 -1.27 4.68 -4.47
CA SER A 160 -1.41 6.01 -3.83
C SER A 160 -0.65 6.16 -2.51
N GLY A 161 0.02 5.10 -2.02
CA GLY A 161 0.82 5.13 -0.80
C GLY A 161 0.03 4.83 0.48
N LYS A 162 -1.16 4.20 0.38
CA LYS A 162 -1.99 3.83 1.56
C LYS A 162 -1.22 3.02 2.60
N SER A 163 -0.55 1.95 2.15
CA SER A 163 0.22 1.06 3.03
C SER A 163 1.35 1.80 3.74
N THR A 164 2.04 2.70 3.04
CA THR A 164 3.10 3.54 3.64
C THR A 164 2.54 4.45 4.73
N THR A 165 1.40 5.10 4.47
CA THR A 165 0.73 5.96 5.45
C THR A 165 0.23 5.15 6.65
N LEU A 166 -0.40 4.00 6.43
CA LEU A 166 -0.85 3.11 7.51
C LEU A 166 0.31 2.57 8.32
N ALA A 167 1.40 2.14 7.67
CA ALA A 167 2.59 1.69 8.39
C ALA A 167 3.15 2.79 9.30
N ALA A 168 3.20 4.05 8.83
CA ALA A 168 3.61 5.19 9.65
C ALA A 168 2.65 5.48 10.82
N MET A 169 1.32 5.31 10.61
CA MET A 169 0.32 5.48 11.67
C MET A 169 0.43 4.37 12.71
N ILE A 170 0.58 3.12 12.30
CA ILE A 170 0.81 1.96 13.18
C ILE A 170 2.12 2.11 13.95
N ASP A 171 3.20 2.53 13.28
CA ASP A 171 4.47 2.78 13.96
C ASP A 171 4.36 3.93 14.98
N HIS A 172 3.55 4.94 14.69
CA HIS A 172 3.25 6.00 15.66
C HIS A 172 2.56 5.46 16.91
N VAL A 173 1.55 4.57 16.78
CA VAL A 173 0.93 3.89 17.91
C VAL A 173 1.95 3.05 18.67
N ASN A 174 2.71 2.20 17.96
CA ASN A 174 3.73 1.31 18.51
C ASN A 174 4.81 2.02 19.34
N ASN A 175 5.15 3.26 18.96
CA ASN A 175 6.11 4.09 19.69
C ASN A 175 5.52 4.76 20.95
N ASN A 176 4.19 4.93 21.03
CA ASN A 176 3.57 5.80 22.03
C ASN A 176 2.63 5.07 22.99
N ARG A 177 2.05 3.92 22.63
CA ARG A 177 1.07 3.17 23.44
C ARG A 177 1.53 1.75 23.74
N PRO A 178 1.28 1.21 24.95
CA PRO A 178 1.55 -0.19 25.28
C PRO A 178 0.35 -1.09 24.90
N ASP A 179 0.00 -1.13 23.63
CA ASP A 179 -1.17 -1.81 23.10
C ASP A 179 -0.80 -3.16 22.44
N HIS A 180 -1.80 -3.99 22.21
CA HIS A 180 -1.70 -5.11 21.28
C HIS A 180 -2.23 -4.71 19.91
N ILE A 181 -1.34 -4.69 18.91
CA ILE A 181 -1.66 -4.35 17.52
C ILE A 181 -1.68 -5.63 16.70
N LEU A 182 -2.81 -5.93 16.08
CA LEU A 182 -2.95 -7.05 15.15
C LEU A 182 -3.11 -6.53 13.73
N THR A 183 -2.30 -7.02 12.77
CA THR A 183 -2.50 -6.72 11.36
C THR A 183 -2.90 -7.96 10.57
N ILE A 184 -3.77 -7.78 9.57
CA ILE A 184 -4.22 -8.80 8.63
C ILE A 184 -4.00 -8.23 7.23
N GLU A 185 -3.08 -8.81 6.45
CA GLU A 185 -2.59 -8.22 5.20
C GLU A 185 -2.47 -9.26 4.09
N ASP A 186 -2.50 -8.82 2.83
CA ASP A 186 -2.37 -9.68 1.64
C ASP A 186 -1.54 -9.01 0.54
N PRO A 187 -0.20 -9.21 0.55
CA PRO A 187 0.64 -9.70 1.65
C PRO A 187 1.04 -8.59 2.63
N ILE A 188 1.84 -8.93 3.67
CA ILE A 188 2.47 -7.94 4.55
C ILE A 188 3.43 -7.07 3.73
N GLU A 189 3.16 -5.74 3.71
CA GLU A 189 3.99 -4.77 2.97
C GLU A 189 5.09 -4.13 3.83
N PHE A 190 4.91 -4.07 5.15
CA PHE A 190 5.90 -3.54 6.09
C PHE A 190 5.97 -4.44 7.32
N VAL A 191 7.16 -4.88 7.67
CA VAL A 191 7.37 -5.65 8.90
C VAL A 191 7.63 -4.69 10.05
N HIS A 192 6.80 -4.79 11.09
CA HIS A 192 6.91 -3.98 12.29
C HIS A 192 7.64 -4.75 13.39
N GLU A 193 8.62 -4.12 13.99
CA GLU A 193 9.17 -4.60 15.25
C GLU A 193 8.29 -4.14 16.42
N SER A 194 8.04 -5.01 17.40
CA SER A 194 7.37 -4.62 18.63
C SER A 194 8.25 -3.68 19.44
N LYS A 195 7.73 -2.49 19.80
CA LYS A 195 8.43 -1.48 20.59
C LYS A 195 7.76 -1.31 21.95
N LYS A 196 6.84 -0.32 22.10
CA LYS A 196 5.98 -0.25 23.27
C LYS A 196 4.78 -1.18 23.17
N SER A 197 4.27 -1.35 21.94
CA SER A 197 3.18 -2.28 21.65
C SER A 197 3.69 -3.68 21.32
N LEU A 198 2.88 -4.70 21.59
CA LEU A 198 3.02 -6.01 20.98
C LEU A 198 2.43 -5.95 19.57
N ILE A 199 3.15 -6.36 18.54
CA ILE A 199 2.63 -6.42 17.17
C ILE A 199 2.61 -7.86 16.68
N ASN A 200 1.43 -8.33 16.26
CA ASN A 200 1.23 -9.58 15.57
C ASN A 200 0.73 -9.30 14.15
N GLN A 201 1.49 -9.73 13.14
CA GLN A 201 1.13 -9.56 11.73
C GLN A 201 0.76 -10.90 11.12
N ARG A 202 -0.41 -10.98 10.49
CA ARG A 202 -0.93 -12.19 9.84
C ARG A 202 -1.08 -11.96 8.34
N GLU A 203 -0.42 -12.78 7.54
CA GLU A 203 -0.50 -12.75 6.08
C GLU A 203 -1.58 -13.73 5.60
N VAL A 204 -2.51 -13.24 4.77
CA VAL A 204 -3.54 -14.08 4.15
C VAL A 204 -2.86 -15.14 3.27
N HIS A 205 -3.43 -16.31 3.20
CA HIS A 205 -2.93 -17.51 2.53
C HIS A 205 -1.67 -18.17 3.14
N ARG A 206 -0.95 -17.47 4.04
CA ARG A 206 0.19 -18.04 4.77
C ARG A 206 -0.15 -18.35 6.23
N ASP A 207 -0.69 -17.37 6.94
CA ASP A 207 -0.96 -17.42 8.38
C ASP A 207 -2.45 -17.51 8.70
N THR A 208 -3.30 -17.24 7.70
CA THR A 208 -4.76 -17.33 7.78
C THR A 208 -5.35 -17.62 6.40
N HIS A 209 -6.58 -18.13 6.35
CA HIS A 209 -7.26 -18.45 5.09
C HIS A 209 -7.85 -17.22 4.39
N GLY A 210 -8.18 -16.16 5.15
CA GLY A 210 -8.78 -14.94 4.61
C GLY A 210 -8.93 -13.86 5.67
N PHE A 211 -9.35 -12.67 5.22
CA PHE A 211 -9.56 -11.52 6.09
C PHE A 211 -10.67 -11.77 7.12
N ALA A 212 -11.79 -12.35 6.70
CA ALA A 212 -12.93 -12.60 7.58
C ALA A 212 -12.60 -13.65 8.66
N GLU A 213 -11.91 -14.73 8.30
CA GLU A 213 -11.46 -15.75 9.25
C GLU A 213 -10.51 -15.18 10.30
N ALA A 214 -9.55 -14.38 9.84
CA ALA A 214 -8.60 -13.72 10.74
C ALA A 214 -9.29 -12.73 11.68
N LEU A 215 -10.22 -11.90 11.17
CA LEU A 215 -10.99 -10.95 11.99
C LEU A 215 -11.87 -11.62 13.04
N ARG A 216 -12.54 -12.75 12.69
CA ARG A 216 -13.29 -13.53 13.68
C ARG A 216 -12.40 -14.06 14.80
N SER A 217 -11.19 -14.47 14.48
CA SER A 217 -10.19 -14.89 15.47
C SER A 217 -9.71 -13.72 16.30
N ALA A 218 -9.38 -12.61 15.64
CA ALA A 218 -8.85 -11.38 16.22
C ALA A 218 -9.65 -10.90 17.44
N LEU A 219 -10.98 -10.96 17.39
CA LEU A 219 -11.86 -10.54 18.49
C LEU A 219 -11.69 -11.39 19.76
N ARG A 220 -10.89 -12.46 19.75
CA ARG A 220 -10.55 -13.31 20.90
C ARG A 220 -9.05 -13.30 21.23
N GLU A 221 -8.28 -12.50 20.50
CA GLU A 221 -6.83 -12.37 20.66
C GLU A 221 -6.45 -11.16 21.51
N ASP A 222 -7.45 -10.48 22.11
CA ASP A 222 -7.29 -9.29 22.97
C ASP A 222 -6.50 -8.12 22.30
N PRO A 223 -6.83 -7.74 21.07
CA PRO A 223 -6.18 -6.62 20.43
C PRO A 223 -6.81 -5.29 20.86
N ASP A 224 -6.01 -4.25 20.98
CA ASP A 224 -6.49 -2.86 21.10
C ASP A 224 -6.65 -2.20 19.72
N VAL A 225 -5.75 -2.54 18.81
CA VAL A 225 -5.68 -1.97 17.46
C VAL A 225 -5.66 -3.10 16.42
N ILE A 226 -6.50 -2.98 15.40
CA ILE A 226 -6.59 -3.94 14.29
C ILE A 226 -6.36 -3.21 12.98
N LEU A 227 -5.40 -3.67 12.16
CA LEU A 227 -5.24 -3.24 10.77
C LEU A 227 -5.80 -4.30 9.84
N VAL A 228 -6.76 -3.92 9.00
CA VAL A 228 -7.31 -4.73 7.91
C VAL A 228 -6.76 -4.18 6.59
N GLY A 229 -5.84 -4.90 5.99
CA GLY A 229 -5.11 -4.47 4.80
C GLY A 229 -6.02 -4.06 3.64
N GLU A 230 -7.13 -4.79 3.43
CA GLU A 230 -8.15 -4.42 2.46
C GLU A 230 -9.54 -4.94 2.84
N MET A 231 -10.54 -4.07 2.70
CA MET A 231 -11.96 -4.39 2.95
C MET A 231 -12.72 -4.45 1.63
N ARG A 232 -12.79 -5.64 1.01
CA ARG A 232 -13.42 -5.84 -0.30
C ARG A 232 -14.84 -6.39 -0.24
N ASP A 233 -15.10 -7.25 0.72
CA ASP A 233 -16.32 -8.04 0.83
C ASP A 233 -17.17 -7.62 2.03
N LEU A 234 -18.44 -7.98 1.96
CA LEU A 234 -19.46 -7.67 2.96
C LEU A 234 -19.07 -8.18 4.35
N GLU A 235 -18.54 -9.39 4.43
CA GLU A 235 -18.26 -10.04 5.70
C GLU A 235 -17.09 -9.37 6.43
N THR A 236 -16.01 -9.09 5.69
CA THR A 236 -14.85 -8.35 6.22
C THR A 236 -15.27 -6.96 6.72
N ILE A 237 -16.09 -6.23 5.94
CA ILE A 237 -16.58 -4.90 6.35
C ILE A 237 -17.46 -5.00 7.61
N ARG A 238 -18.37 -5.97 7.67
CA ARG A 238 -19.24 -6.19 8.85
C ARG A 238 -18.42 -6.44 10.10
N LEU A 239 -17.45 -7.34 10.04
CA LEU A 239 -16.59 -7.68 11.17
C LEU A 239 -15.71 -6.50 11.61
N ALA A 240 -15.20 -5.70 10.67
CA ALA A 240 -14.43 -4.49 10.95
C ALA A 240 -15.28 -3.44 11.68
N LEU A 241 -16.52 -3.21 11.23
CA LEU A 241 -17.47 -2.31 11.91
C LEU A 241 -17.82 -2.82 13.30
N THR A 242 -18.08 -4.11 13.45
CA THR A 242 -18.36 -4.74 14.74
C THR A 242 -17.18 -4.56 15.70
N ALA A 243 -15.94 -4.81 15.25
CA ALA A 243 -14.74 -4.58 16.06
C ALA A 243 -14.64 -3.12 16.53
N ALA A 244 -14.90 -2.17 15.62
CA ALA A 244 -14.86 -0.73 15.92
C ALA A 244 -15.92 -0.30 16.94
N GLU A 245 -17.11 -0.90 16.91
CA GLU A 245 -18.18 -0.65 17.91
C GLU A 245 -17.89 -1.28 19.27
N THR A 246 -17.27 -2.47 19.26
CA THR A 246 -17.00 -3.23 20.49
C THR A 246 -15.76 -2.77 21.26
N GLY A 247 -15.08 -1.72 20.80
CA GLY A 247 -14.04 -1.06 21.58
C GLY A 247 -12.66 -0.99 20.95
N HIS A 248 -12.45 -1.58 19.78
CA HIS A 248 -11.16 -1.62 19.10
C HIS A 248 -10.94 -0.39 18.19
N LEU A 249 -9.69 0.05 18.03
CA LEU A 249 -9.33 0.97 16.98
C LEU A 249 -9.02 0.18 15.70
N VAL A 250 -9.84 0.36 14.67
CA VAL A 250 -9.71 -0.38 13.42
C VAL A 250 -9.20 0.54 12.32
N PHE A 251 -8.09 0.18 11.70
CA PHE A 251 -7.61 0.78 10.45
C PHE A 251 -7.99 -0.13 9.28
N GLY A 252 -8.53 0.45 8.21
CA GLY A 252 -8.88 -0.32 7.04
C GLY A 252 -8.61 0.42 5.73
N THR A 253 -8.45 -0.32 4.63
CA THR A 253 -8.30 0.30 3.30
C THR A 253 -9.43 -0.04 2.36
N LEU A 254 -9.72 0.93 1.45
CA LEU A 254 -10.58 0.76 0.28
C LEU A 254 -9.95 1.46 -0.94
N HIS A 255 -10.45 1.16 -2.14
CA HIS A 255 -9.96 1.75 -3.40
C HIS A 255 -10.85 2.88 -3.93
N THR A 256 -11.47 3.64 -3.05
CA THR A 256 -12.30 4.80 -3.40
C THR A 256 -11.46 6.06 -3.56
N SER A 257 -11.93 7.01 -4.37
CA SER A 257 -11.21 8.24 -4.72
C SER A 257 -11.59 9.47 -3.89
N SER A 258 -12.54 9.34 -2.96
CA SER A 258 -12.95 10.43 -2.05
C SER A 258 -13.57 9.88 -0.78
N ALA A 259 -13.59 10.68 0.29
CA ALA A 259 -14.17 10.31 1.56
C ALA A 259 -15.68 10.03 1.46
N ALA A 260 -16.42 10.86 0.74
CA ALA A 260 -17.85 10.67 0.51
C ALA A 260 -18.14 9.34 -0.22
N LYS A 261 -17.40 9.05 -1.31
CA LYS A 261 -17.53 7.77 -2.03
C LYS A 261 -17.14 6.57 -1.18
N THR A 262 -16.28 6.76 -0.18
CA THR A 262 -15.92 5.70 0.74
C THR A 262 -17.12 5.29 1.59
N ILE A 263 -17.88 6.26 2.10
CA ILE A 263 -19.10 5.99 2.87
C ILE A 263 -20.12 5.25 2.02
N ASP A 264 -20.38 5.73 0.79
CA ASP A 264 -21.25 5.03 -0.15
C ASP A 264 -20.81 3.59 -0.38
N ARG A 265 -19.54 3.38 -0.66
CA ARG A 265 -18.99 2.04 -0.94
C ARG A 265 -19.16 1.07 0.22
N VAL A 266 -18.93 1.53 1.45
CA VAL A 266 -19.12 0.71 2.66
C VAL A 266 -20.59 0.30 2.80
N VAL A 267 -21.52 1.23 2.59
CA VAL A 267 -22.96 0.97 2.72
C VAL A 267 -23.50 0.12 1.55
N ASP A 268 -23.02 0.36 0.34
CA ASP A 268 -23.56 -0.27 -0.87
C ASP A 268 -23.21 -1.75 -1.03
N VAL A 269 -22.22 -2.24 -0.32
CA VAL A 269 -21.90 -3.68 -0.28
C VAL A 269 -23.03 -4.50 0.39
N PHE A 270 -23.83 -3.85 1.26
CA PHE A 270 -24.87 -4.52 2.03
C PHE A 270 -26.21 -4.58 1.30
N PRO A 271 -27.01 -5.64 1.53
CA PRO A 271 -28.39 -5.73 1.04
C PRO A 271 -29.21 -4.52 1.48
N ALA A 272 -30.22 -4.16 0.69
CA ALA A 272 -31.08 -3.00 0.93
C ALA A 272 -31.68 -2.96 2.35
N GLY A 273 -32.11 -4.11 2.87
CA GLY A 273 -32.70 -4.22 4.22
C GLY A 273 -31.72 -3.99 5.38
N GLU A 274 -30.41 -3.99 5.12
CA GLU A 274 -29.38 -3.81 6.15
C GLU A 274 -28.73 -2.41 6.11
N LYS A 275 -28.93 -1.65 5.04
CA LYS A 275 -28.24 -0.37 4.82
C LYS A 275 -28.48 0.66 5.93
N GLU A 276 -29.65 0.73 6.52
CA GLU A 276 -29.94 1.65 7.63
C GLU A 276 -29.13 1.28 8.88
N MET A 277 -29.10 -0.02 9.22
CA MET A 277 -28.30 -0.52 10.33
C MET A 277 -26.81 -0.21 10.11
N VAL A 278 -26.28 -0.47 8.91
CA VAL A 278 -24.88 -0.20 8.57
C VAL A 278 -24.56 1.29 8.64
N ARG A 279 -25.46 2.17 8.17
CA ARG A 279 -25.29 3.63 8.35
C ARG A 279 -25.24 4.01 9.83
N SER A 280 -26.09 3.43 10.66
CA SER A 280 -26.07 3.67 12.10
C SER A 280 -24.73 3.24 12.70
N MET A 281 -24.30 2.00 12.49
CA MET A 281 -23.02 1.48 12.96
C MET A 281 -21.84 2.36 12.50
N LEU A 282 -21.78 2.68 11.21
CA LEU A 282 -20.73 3.51 10.65
C LEU A 282 -20.75 4.93 11.24
N SER A 283 -21.93 5.52 11.45
CA SER A 283 -22.05 6.86 12.04
C SER A 283 -21.50 6.94 13.47
N GLU A 284 -21.62 5.87 14.26
CA GLU A 284 -21.12 5.83 15.64
C GLU A 284 -19.63 5.49 15.70
N SER A 285 -19.18 4.58 14.84
CA SER A 285 -17.81 4.06 14.86
C SER A 285 -16.81 4.90 14.08
N LEU A 286 -17.23 5.63 13.02
CA LEU A 286 -16.32 6.38 12.16
C LEU A 286 -15.55 7.47 12.90
N ARG A 287 -14.22 7.44 12.79
CA ARG A 287 -13.31 8.48 13.30
C ARG A 287 -12.78 9.36 12.18
N ALA A 288 -12.29 8.76 11.11
CA ALA A 288 -11.76 9.51 9.97
C ALA A 288 -11.83 8.70 8.67
N VAL A 289 -11.91 9.41 7.55
CA VAL A 289 -11.58 8.91 6.22
C VAL A 289 -10.48 9.77 5.64
N ILE A 290 -9.37 9.14 5.23
CA ILE A 290 -8.22 9.77 4.60
C ILE A 290 -8.17 9.26 3.16
N SER A 291 -8.57 10.07 2.19
CA SER A 291 -8.46 9.72 0.78
C SER A 291 -7.18 10.32 0.20
N GLN A 292 -6.34 9.48 -0.40
CA GLN A 292 -4.96 9.81 -0.72
C GLN A 292 -4.64 9.60 -2.20
N THR A 293 -3.88 10.54 -2.78
CA THR A 293 -3.27 10.41 -4.10
C THR A 293 -1.80 10.79 -4.06
N LEU A 294 -0.95 10.01 -4.77
CA LEU A 294 0.47 10.36 -4.94
C LEU A 294 0.67 11.24 -6.17
N MET A 295 1.58 12.20 -6.04
CA MET A 295 1.94 13.16 -7.08
C MET A 295 3.45 13.36 -7.14
N LYS A 296 3.92 13.87 -8.29
CA LYS A 296 5.34 14.21 -8.48
C LYS A 296 5.67 15.47 -7.70
N LYS A 297 6.76 15.41 -6.93
CA LYS A 297 7.31 16.55 -6.20
C LYS A 297 8.24 17.37 -7.08
N VAL A 298 8.22 18.67 -6.95
CA VAL A 298 9.24 19.57 -7.55
C VAL A 298 10.61 19.20 -6.97
N GLY A 299 11.60 19.02 -7.81
CA GLY A 299 12.94 18.59 -7.39
C GLY A 299 13.13 17.07 -7.31
N GLY A 300 12.09 16.28 -7.61
CA GLY A 300 12.14 14.81 -7.64
C GLY A 300 11.46 14.14 -6.45
N GLY A 301 11.23 12.83 -6.60
CA GLY A 301 10.47 12.04 -5.63
C GLY A 301 8.96 12.24 -5.74
N ARG A 302 8.23 11.71 -4.75
CA ARG A 302 6.76 11.76 -4.69
C ARG A 302 6.32 12.28 -3.33
N LEU A 303 5.13 12.86 -3.28
CA LEU A 303 4.43 13.22 -2.06
C LEU A 303 2.95 12.89 -2.19
N ALA A 304 2.27 12.75 -1.05
CA ALA A 304 0.84 12.46 -1.01
C ALA A 304 0.03 13.74 -0.80
N ALA A 305 -1.07 13.87 -1.55
CA ALA A 305 -2.12 14.84 -1.27
C ALA A 305 -3.31 14.09 -0.66
N HIS A 306 -3.98 14.73 0.30
CA HIS A 306 -5.01 14.10 1.13
C HIS A 306 -6.29 14.90 1.13
N GLU A 307 -7.42 14.22 0.96
CA GLU A 307 -8.73 14.66 1.44
C GLU A 307 -8.94 14.02 2.82
N ILE A 308 -9.33 14.81 3.82
CA ILE A 308 -9.47 14.36 5.20
C ILE A 308 -10.88 14.70 5.69
N MET A 309 -11.64 13.68 6.06
CA MET A 309 -12.95 13.79 6.68
C MET A 309 -12.90 13.22 8.09
N ILE A 310 -13.29 14.00 9.09
CA ILE A 310 -13.37 13.59 10.50
C ILE A 310 -14.83 13.25 10.84
N GLY A 311 -15.04 12.20 11.63
CA GLY A 311 -16.34 11.76 12.11
C GLY A 311 -16.96 12.75 13.12
N SER A 312 -17.12 14.01 12.72
CA SER A 312 -17.80 15.03 13.50
C SER A 312 -19.31 14.77 13.63
N ALA A 313 -19.99 15.45 14.56
CA ALA A 313 -21.44 15.32 14.71
C ALA A 313 -22.21 15.60 13.41
N ALA A 314 -21.75 16.57 12.61
CA ALA A 314 -22.32 16.89 11.30
C ALA A 314 -22.14 15.72 10.31
N ILE A 315 -20.93 15.18 10.18
CA ILE A 315 -20.66 14.05 9.28
C ILE A 315 -21.45 12.81 9.71
N ARG A 316 -21.49 12.49 11.00
CA ARG A 316 -22.27 11.37 11.53
C ARG A 316 -23.74 11.48 11.19
N ASN A 317 -24.31 12.69 11.29
CA ASN A 317 -25.72 12.93 10.92
C ASN A 317 -25.95 12.72 9.43
N LEU A 318 -25.04 13.24 8.58
CA LEU A 318 -25.13 13.05 7.11
C LEU A 318 -25.05 11.56 6.74
N ILE A 319 -24.25 10.76 7.44
CA ILE A 319 -24.19 9.30 7.24
C ILE A 319 -25.53 8.64 7.58
N ARG A 320 -26.09 8.92 8.74
CA ARG A 320 -27.40 8.36 9.17
C ARG A 320 -28.50 8.68 8.18
N GLU A 321 -28.55 9.93 7.72
CA GLU A 321 -29.58 10.39 6.81
C GLU A 321 -29.33 10.01 5.33
N GLY A 322 -28.17 9.38 5.03
CA GLY A 322 -27.80 9.04 3.65
C GLY A 322 -27.53 10.26 2.75
N LYS A 323 -27.22 11.43 3.34
CA LYS A 323 -27.00 12.69 2.60
C LYS A 323 -25.54 12.87 2.16
N ILE A 324 -25.03 11.91 1.40
CA ILE A 324 -23.63 11.83 0.97
C ILE A 324 -23.19 13.06 0.18
N ALA A 325 -24.06 13.58 -0.70
CA ALA A 325 -23.75 14.75 -1.51
C ALA A 325 -23.40 16.01 -0.70
N GLN A 326 -23.86 16.11 0.56
CA GLN A 326 -23.58 17.25 1.44
C GLN A 326 -22.26 17.13 2.18
N MET A 327 -21.63 15.94 2.18
CA MET A 327 -20.38 15.70 2.92
C MET A 327 -19.23 16.56 2.40
N TYR A 328 -19.14 16.79 1.08
CA TYR A 328 -18.09 17.63 0.52
C TYR A 328 -18.10 19.05 1.12
N SER A 329 -19.29 19.67 1.23
CA SER A 329 -19.42 21.00 1.85
C SER A 329 -19.05 20.98 3.34
N ALA A 330 -19.40 19.91 4.06
CA ALA A 330 -19.03 19.74 5.45
C ALA A 330 -17.50 19.58 5.63
N ILE A 331 -16.83 18.84 4.73
CA ILE A 331 -15.37 18.73 4.71
C ILE A 331 -14.73 20.10 4.43
N GLN A 332 -15.23 20.80 3.42
CA GLN A 332 -14.69 22.11 2.99
C GLN A 332 -14.72 23.15 4.12
N THR A 333 -15.77 23.13 4.94
CA THR A 333 -15.95 24.07 6.04
C THR A 333 -15.35 23.59 7.36
N GLY A 334 -14.92 22.33 7.46
CA GLY A 334 -14.41 21.69 8.66
C GLY A 334 -12.92 21.88 8.94
N GLN A 335 -12.26 22.87 8.35
CA GLN A 335 -10.81 23.09 8.49
C GLN A 335 -10.37 23.27 9.95
N SER A 336 -11.17 23.90 10.79
CA SER A 336 -10.86 24.15 12.21
C SER A 336 -10.64 22.86 13.03
N ILE A 337 -11.20 21.73 12.58
CA ILE A 337 -11.04 20.41 13.20
C ILE A 337 -10.14 19.47 12.40
N GLY A 338 -9.38 20.01 11.44
CA GLY A 338 -8.40 19.26 10.64
C GLY A 338 -8.97 18.60 9.38
N MET A 339 -10.23 18.87 8.99
CA MET A 339 -10.73 18.44 7.70
C MET A 339 -10.15 19.27 6.57
N GLN A 340 -9.98 18.67 5.40
CA GLN A 340 -9.63 19.37 4.18
C GLN A 340 -10.12 18.63 2.95
N THR A 341 -10.50 19.35 1.90
CA THR A 341 -10.74 18.77 0.58
C THR A 341 -9.42 18.51 -0.14
N LEU A 342 -9.45 17.66 -1.15
CA LEU A 342 -8.27 17.41 -1.99
C LEU A 342 -7.76 18.72 -2.62
N ASP A 343 -8.68 19.58 -3.14
CA ASP A 343 -8.31 20.82 -3.81
C ASP A 343 -7.68 21.83 -2.84
N GLN A 344 -8.15 21.92 -1.59
CA GLN A 344 -7.52 22.74 -0.55
C GLN A 344 -6.09 22.26 -0.25
N CYS A 345 -5.88 20.94 -0.16
CA CYS A 345 -4.55 20.35 0.01
C CYS A 345 -3.63 20.71 -1.16
N LEU A 346 -4.12 20.55 -2.40
CA LEU A 346 -3.36 20.86 -3.61
C LEU A 346 -2.98 22.34 -3.70
N GLN A 347 -3.89 23.26 -3.35
CA GLN A 347 -3.60 24.70 -3.29
C GLN A 347 -2.49 25.01 -2.29
N GLU A 348 -2.51 24.38 -1.12
CA GLU A 348 -1.46 24.58 -0.12
C GLU A 348 -0.11 24.04 -0.59
N LEU A 349 -0.07 22.83 -1.19
CA LEU A 349 1.14 22.24 -1.75
C LEU A 349 1.72 23.09 -2.89
N LEU A 350 0.87 23.65 -3.74
CA LEU A 350 1.25 24.56 -4.81
C LEU A 350 1.82 25.86 -4.24
N ARG A 351 1.16 26.47 -3.23
CA ARG A 351 1.64 27.67 -2.54
C ARG A 351 3.01 27.47 -1.88
N LYS A 352 3.26 26.29 -1.36
CA LYS A 352 4.58 25.89 -0.78
C LYS A 352 5.63 25.55 -1.84
N GLY A 353 5.29 25.59 -3.13
CA GLY A 353 6.19 25.22 -4.23
C GLY A 353 6.58 23.73 -4.27
N MET A 354 5.84 22.89 -3.58
CA MET A 354 6.14 21.45 -3.49
C MET A 354 5.71 20.67 -4.74
N VAL A 355 4.71 21.18 -5.46
CA VAL A 355 4.17 20.58 -6.70
C VAL A 355 4.06 21.64 -7.79
N SER A 356 4.09 21.19 -9.06
CA SER A 356 3.83 22.10 -10.18
C SER A 356 2.33 22.37 -10.33
N ARG A 357 1.99 23.51 -10.96
CA ARG A 357 0.60 23.86 -11.27
C ARG A 357 -0.06 22.79 -12.17
N GLU A 358 0.67 22.26 -13.11
CA GLU A 358 0.19 21.21 -14.02
C GLU A 358 -0.17 19.92 -13.26
N GLU A 359 0.70 19.48 -12.35
CA GLU A 359 0.46 18.29 -11.53
C GLU A 359 -0.73 18.50 -10.58
N ALA A 360 -0.83 19.67 -9.93
CA ALA A 360 -1.96 20.02 -9.07
C ALA A 360 -3.28 20.02 -9.87
N ARG A 361 -3.31 20.68 -11.01
CA ARG A 361 -4.50 20.73 -11.91
C ARG A 361 -4.89 19.34 -12.42
N TYR A 362 -3.91 18.47 -12.72
CA TYR A 362 -4.18 17.12 -13.18
C TYR A 362 -4.91 16.29 -12.11
N ARG A 363 -4.60 16.49 -10.83
CA ARG A 363 -5.17 15.76 -9.69
C ARG A 363 -6.43 16.40 -9.12
N ALA A 364 -6.65 17.69 -9.36
CA ALA A 364 -7.77 18.45 -8.81
C ALA A 364 -9.13 17.88 -9.21
N GLN A 365 -10.08 17.96 -8.28
CA GLN A 365 -11.49 17.70 -8.55
C GLN A 365 -12.09 18.87 -9.37
N ASN A 366 -11.80 20.10 -8.99
CA ASN A 366 -12.15 21.30 -9.76
C ASN A 366 -10.90 21.88 -10.44
N LYS A 367 -10.74 21.57 -11.73
CA LYS A 367 -9.57 21.97 -12.53
C LYS A 367 -9.49 23.47 -12.81
N ASP A 368 -10.60 24.19 -12.66
CA ASP A 368 -10.66 25.64 -12.93
C ASP A 368 -10.05 26.48 -11.80
N THR A 369 -9.78 25.86 -10.66
CA THR A 369 -9.17 26.49 -9.49
C THR A 369 -7.63 26.59 -9.58
N PHE A 370 -7.03 25.94 -10.58
CA PHE A 370 -5.56 25.80 -10.74
C PHE A 370 -5.03 26.35 -12.06
#